data_0f159f7fbccca9d845cc23cb98b78545
#
_entry.id   0f159f7fbccca9d845cc23cb98b78545
#
_cell.length_a   1.000
_cell.length_b   1.000
_cell.length_c   1.000
_cell.angle_alpha   90.00
_cell.angle_beta   90.00
_cell.angle_gamma   90.00
#
_symmetry.space_group_name_H-M   'P 1'
#
loop_
_entity.id
_entity.type
_entity.pdbx_description
1 polymer ?
#
loop_
_entity_poly.entity_id
_entity_poly.type
_entity_poly.pdbx_seq_one_letter_code
_entity_poly.pdbx_strand_id
1 'polypeptide(L)'
;MENFVITSIRQGVREEKSDAVTEEVPLTIELNGTELATLLCSPSDLKNLVVGFLYTSGFMEEASSITSLTVDQDRWKAYVDCVVTFPSEVLFKRIYTSGCGKGIIFHNPLDVMQRVRLADGFTLAGEQFFGMMKKFITSSEEFRLTGGVHSAALIGDAGTIFKDDLGRHNALDKAIGEGLQKKIDFSAQVALTSGRVSSEIVAKILRCQIPVLASSGAPTNQAVKIAREANMTLLGFVRGQRMNVYSGEQRIV
;
A
#
# COMPACT_ATOMS: atom_id res chain seq x y z
N MET A 1 11.13 4.60 15.04
CA MET A 1 11.93 3.47 15.58
C MET A 1 12.39 3.81 16.98
N GLU A 2 12.36 2.85 17.87
CA GLU A 2 12.81 2.97 19.27
C GLU A 2 13.86 1.89 19.57
N ASN A 3 14.85 2.21 20.41
CA ASN A 3 15.91 1.27 20.76
C ASN A 3 15.63 0.62 22.12
N PHE A 4 15.73 -0.71 22.17
CA PHE A 4 15.56 -1.51 23.38
C PHE A 4 16.83 -2.28 23.69
N VAL A 5 17.15 -2.39 24.99
CA VAL A 5 18.18 -3.33 25.44
C VAL A 5 17.57 -4.72 25.49
N ILE A 6 18.15 -5.65 24.73
CA ILE A 6 17.67 -7.02 24.61
C ILE A 6 18.77 -8.04 24.94
N THR A 7 18.36 -9.26 25.29
CA THR A 7 19.27 -10.40 25.35
C THR A 7 19.25 -11.17 24.04
N SER A 8 20.35 -11.12 23.29
CA SER A 8 20.54 -11.93 22.09
C SER A 8 21.14 -13.28 22.46
N ILE A 9 20.62 -14.37 21.92
CA ILE A 9 21.16 -15.73 22.12
C ILE A 9 21.61 -16.25 20.75
N ARG A 10 22.93 -16.51 20.64
CA ARG A 10 23.51 -17.03 19.41
C ARG A 10 24.35 -18.26 19.73
N GLN A 11 23.99 -19.41 19.22
CA GLN A 11 24.67 -20.69 19.49
C GLN A 11 24.85 -21.01 21.00
N GLY A 12 23.82 -20.66 21.81
CA GLY A 12 23.85 -20.87 23.26
C GLY A 12 24.57 -19.79 24.08
N VAL A 13 25.27 -18.85 23.43
CA VAL A 13 25.90 -17.69 24.10
C VAL A 13 24.88 -16.57 24.23
N ARG A 14 24.79 -15.99 25.43
CA ARG A 14 23.93 -14.84 25.75
C ARG A 14 24.74 -13.56 25.71
N GLU A 15 24.20 -12.55 25.06
CA GLU A 15 24.81 -11.22 24.96
C GLU A 15 23.73 -10.15 25.11
N GLU A 16 23.99 -9.14 25.92
CA GLU A 16 23.14 -7.96 26.00
C GLU A 16 23.51 -6.98 24.89
N LYS A 17 22.53 -6.53 24.12
CA LYS A 17 22.74 -5.54 23.03
C LYS A 17 21.56 -4.60 22.87
N SER A 18 21.81 -3.44 22.29
CA SER A 18 20.75 -2.56 21.81
C SER A 18 20.21 -3.05 20.47
N ASP A 19 18.89 -3.04 20.31
CA ASP A 19 18.19 -3.44 19.09
C ASP A 19 17.14 -2.39 18.71
N ALA A 20 17.09 -2.06 17.43
CA ALA A 20 16.12 -1.10 16.91
C ALA A 20 14.79 -1.83 16.62
N VAL A 21 13.70 -1.29 17.13
CA VAL A 21 12.35 -1.84 16.96
C VAL A 21 11.47 -0.81 16.26
N THR A 22 10.65 -1.27 15.31
CA THR A 22 9.68 -0.43 14.61
C THR A 22 8.63 0.09 15.57
N GLU A 23 8.29 1.37 15.44
CA GLU A 23 7.29 2.03 16.26
C GLU A 23 5.88 1.84 15.68
N GLU A 24 4.93 1.45 16.53
CA GLU A 24 3.52 1.26 16.18
C GLU A 24 2.65 2.30 16.88
N VAL A 25 1.81 3.00 16.10
CA VAL A 25 0.86 3.99 16.62
C VAL A 25 -0.56 3.77 16.09
N PRO A 26 -1.60 4.03 16.90
CA PRO A 26 -3.00 3.87 16.51
C PRO A 26 -3.56 5.17 15.92
N LEU A 27 -3.38 5.43 14.64
CA LEU A 27 -3.92 6.63 13.99
C LEU A 27 -5.44 6.51 13.80
N THR A 28 -6.21 7.31 14.53
CA THR A 28 -7.65 7.41 14.35
C THR A 28 -8.00 8.49 13.34
N ILE A 29 -8.76 8.15 12.32
CA ILE A 29 -9.24 9.07 11.28
C ILE A 29 -10.66 9.50 11.62
N GLU A 30 -10.86 10.81 11.82
CA GLU A 30 -12.16 11.45 11.93
C GLU A 30 -12.47 12.16 10.61
N LEU A 31 -13.55 11.76 9.96
CA LEU A 31 -14.02 12.28 8.67
C LEU A 31 -15.31 13.06 8.89
N ASN A 32 -15.31 14.35 8.57
CA ASN A 32 -16.46 15.25 8.72
C ASN A 32 -17.09 15.17 10.13
N GLY A 33 -16.25 15.16 11.17
CA GLY A 33 -16.67 15.14 12.57
C GLY A 33 -17.11 13.75 13.08
N THR A 34 -16.97 12.69 12.27
CA THR A 34 -17.32 11.31 12.66
C THR A 34 -16.09 10.42 12.61
N GLU A 35 -15.86 9.62 13.66
CA GLU A 35 -14.78 8.65 13.70
C GLU A 35 -15.03 7.53 12.68
N LEU A 36 -14.10 7.40 11.72
CA LEU A 36 -14.21 6.48 10.60
C LEU A 36 -13.49 5.15 10.88
N ALA A 37 -12.22 5.22 11.25
CA ALA A 37 -11.36 4.06 11.44
C ALA A 37 -10.14 4.40 12.29
N THR A 38 -9.56 3.39 12.95
CA THR A 38 -8.23 3.47 13.56
C THR A 38 -7.29 2.50 12.84
N LEU A 39 -6.17 3.03 12.33
CA LEU A 39 -5.15 2.30 11.61
C LEU A 39 -3.93 2.11 12.50
N LEU A 40 -3.49 0.87 12.73
CA LEU A 40 -2.17 0.61 13.31
C LEU A 40 -1.12 0.83 12.23
N CYS A 41 -0.24 1.80 12.43
CA CYS A 41 0.72 2.23 11.42
C CYS A 41 2.04 2.72 12.03
N SER A 42 3.08 2.86 11.23
CA SER A 42 4.27 3.59 11.63
C SER A 42 4.02 5.11 11.63
N PRO A 43 4.68 5.89 12.53
CA PRO A 43 4.34 7.30 12.78
C PRO A 43 4.76 8.26 11.65
N SER A 44 5.39 7.77 10.60
CA SER A 44 5.83 8.58 9.45
C SER A 44 4.72 8.75 8.41
N ASP A 45 4.76 9.85 7.64
CA ASP A 45 3.90 10.07 6.46
C ASP A 45 2.38 9.95 6.72
N LEU A 46 1.91 10.30 7.91
CA LEU A 46 0.53 10.10 8.34
C LEU A 46 -0.50 10.81 7.44
N LYS A 47 -0.18 12.02 6.94
CA LYS A 47 -1.05 12.73 5.99
C LYS A 47 -1.22 11.95 4.69
N ASN A 48 -0.13 11.42 4.15
CA ASN A 48 -0.18 10.58 2.95
C ASN A 48 -0.99 9.30 3.19
N LEU A 49 -0.83 8.66 4.38
CA LEU A 49 -1.63 7.51 4.77
C LEU A 49 -3.13 7.81 4.73
N VAL A 50 -3.54 8.93 5.34
CA VAL A 50 -4.96 9.34 5.40
C VAL A 50 -5.51 9.59 3.98
N VAL A 51 -4.80 10.38 3.16
CA VAL A 51 -5.22 10.68 1.78
C VAL A 51 -5.35 9.42 0.95
N GLY A 52 -4.33 8.54 1.00
CA GLY A 52 -4.34 7.29 0.25
C GLY A 52 -5.43 6.32 0.74
N PHE A 53 -5.60 6.19 2.06
CA PHE A 53 -6.66 5.37 2.65
C PHE A 53 -8.05 5.81 2.21
N LEU A 54 -8.36 7.12 2.30
CA LEU A 54 -9.67 7.65 1.90
C LEU A 54 -9.94 7.43 0.41
N TYR A 55 -8.95 7.66 -0.43
CA TYR A 55 -9.07 7.43 -1.87
C TYR A 55 -9.25 5.95 -2.20
N THR A 56 -8.34 5.09 -1.73
CA THR A 56 -8.36 3.66 -2.07
C THR A 56 -9.55 2.91 -1.47
N SER A 57 -10.10 3.42 -0.37
CA SER A 57 -11.34 2.91 0.26
C SER A 57 -12.62 3.47 -0.35
N GLY A 58 -12.53 4.41 -1.31
CA GLY A 58 -13.67 4.92 -2.06
C GLY A 58 -14.41 6.08 -1.42
N PHE A 59 -13.87 6.71 -0.38
CA PHE A 59 -14.51 7.87 0.26
C PHE A 59 -14.45 9.12 -0.60
N MET A 60 -13.45 9.24 -1.46
CA MET A 60 -13.26 10.38 -2.36
C MET A 60 -12.78 9.92 -3.74
N GLU A 61 -13.00 10.73 -4.77
CA GLU A 61 -12.55 10.47 -6.14
C GLU A 61 -11.21 11.14 -6.47
N GLU A 62 -10.88 12.24 -5.81
CA GLU A 62 -9.66 13.01 -6.04
C GLU A 62 -9.17 13.70 -4.75
N ALA A 63 -7.89 14.02 -4.68
CA ALA A 63 -7.30 14.67 -3.51
C ALA A 63 -7.88 16.07 -3.24
N SER A 64 -8.37 16.77 -4.26
CA SER A 64 -9.03 18.08 -4.16
C SER A 64 -10.36 18.05 -3.40
N SER A 65 -10.94 16.87 -3.20
CA SER A 65 -12.13 16.68 -2.35
C SER A 65 -11.84 16.97 -0.88
N ILE A 66 -10.58 16.91 -0.44
CA ILE A 66 -10.17 17.25 0.92
C ILE A 66 -10.04 18.76 1.04
N THR A 67 -10.87 19.38 1.90
CA THR A 67 -10.85 20.82 2.17
C THR A 67 -9.96 21.16 3.38
N SER A 68 -9.83 20.22 4.32
CA SER A 68 -8.95 20.34 5.49
C SER A 68 -8.38 18.98 5.90
N LEU A 69 -7.09 18.92 6.26
CA LEU A 69 -6.45 17.75 6.83
C LEU A 69 -5.41 18.18 7.86
N THR A 70 -5.68 17.86 9.11
CA THR A 70 -4.78 18.09 10.23
C THR A 70 -4.52 16.77 10.95
N VAL A 71 -3.25 16.53 11.31
CA VAL A 71 -2.86 15.36 12.11
C VAL A 71 -2.32 15.85 13.46
N ASP A 72 -3.00 15.47 14.52
CA ASP A 72 -2.58 15.63 15.91
C ASP A 72 -1.79 14.39 16.32
N GLN A 73 -0.47 14.54 16.41
CA GLN A 73 0.43 13.43 16.76
C GLN A 73 0.42 13.10 18.26
N ASP A 74 0.04 14.05 19.13
CA ASP A 74 -0.05 13.80 20.56
C ASP A 74 -1.24 12.88 20.89
N ARG A 75 -2.29 12.96 20.09
CA ARG A 75 -3.51 12.15 20.21
C ARG A 75 -3.60 11.02 19.20
N TRP A 76 -2.68 10.95 18.27
CA TRP A 76 -2.71 10.04 17.11
C TRP A 76 -4.03 10.11 16.36
N LYS A 77 -4.48 11.36 16.08
CA LYS A 77 -5.77 11.59 15.43
C LYS A 77 -5.62 12.49 14.21
N ALA A 78 -6.24 12.07 13.11
CA ALA A 78 -6.34 12.85 11.88
C ALA A 78 -7.76 13.38 11.73
N TYR A 79 -7.89 14.69 11.61
CA TYR A 79 -9.15 15.39 11.35
C TYR A 79 -9.22 15.74 9.88
N VAL A 80 -10.27 15.29 9.20
CA VAL A 80 -10.45 15.47 7.76
C VAL A 80 -11.82 16.03 7.46
N ASP A 81 -11.85 17.17 6.77
CA ASP A 81 -13.06 17.66 6.10
C ASP A 81 -12.95 17.35 4.59
N CYS A 82 -13.91 16.61 4.08
CA CYS A 82 -13.87 16.08 2.72
C CYS A 82 -15.26 16.03 2.09
N VAL A 83 -15.35 16.35 0.81
CA VAL A 83 -16.53 16.06 0.00
C VAL A 83 -16.52 14.57 -0.31
N VAL A 84 -17.44 13.83 0.32
CA VAL A 84 -17.51 12.36 0.21
C VAL A 84 -18.40 11.93 -0.95
N THR A 85 -18.00 10.84 -1.60
CA THR A 85 -18.71 10.28 -2.77
C THR A 85 -20.00 9.54 -2.39
N PHE A 86 -20.13 9.12 -1.12
CA PHE A 86 -21.25 8.29 -0.65
C PHE A 86 -21.90 8.85 0.62
N PRO A 87 -23.26 8.67 0.78
CA PRO A 87 -23.94 9.00 2.02
C PRO A 87 -23.37 8.19 3.19
N SER A 88 -23.29 8.83 4.36
CA SER A 88 -22.75 8.24 5.60
C SER A 88 -23.42 6.92 6.04
N GLU A 89 -24.64 6.66 5.59
CA GLU A 89 -25.42 5.47 5.93
C GLU A 89 -24.91 4.16 5.29
N VAL A 90 -24.08 4.26 4.22
CA VAL A 90 -23.49 3.10 3.52
C VAL A 90 -22.19 2.62 4.19
N LEU A 91 -21.67 3.38 5.15
CA LEU A 91 -20.36 3.18 5.79
C LEU A 91 -20.24 1.97 6.71
N PHE A 92 -21.32 1.25 7.02
CA PHE A 92 -21.36 0.28 8.13
C PHE A 92 -21.23 -1.20 7.75
N LYS A 93 -20.97 -1.56 6.50
CA LYS A 93 -20.66 -2.97 6.18
C LYS A 93 -19.18 -3.27 6.43
N ARG A 94 -18.88 -3.79 7.62
CA ARG A 94 -17.54 -4.25 8.01
C ARG A 94 -17.23 -5.58 7.34
N ILE A 95 -16.18 -5.62 6.52
CA ILE A 95 -15.58 -6.85 6.03
C ILE A 95 -14.21 -7.00 6.72
N TYR A 96 -13.97 -8.16 7.33
CA TYR A 96 -12.70 -8.44 7.99
C TYR A 96 -11.63 -8.75 6.95
N THR A 97 -10.50 -8.06 7.01
CA THR A 97 -9.36 -8.28 6.13
C THR A 97 -8.47 -9.42 6.60
N SER A 98 -7.75 -10.06 5.69
CA SER A 98 -6.83 -11.17 5.98
C SER A 98 -5.47 -10.75 6.55
N GLY A 99 -5.30 -9.49 6.94
CA GLY A 99 -4.07 -8.92 7.53
C GLY A 99 -4.16 -8.83 9.05
N CYS A 100 -3.03 -8.64 9.72
CA CYS A 100 -2.96 -8.41 11.17
C CYS A 100 -3.76 -7.16 11.55
N GLY A 101 -4.93 -7.35 12.13
CA GLY A 101 -5.82 -6.27 12.55
C GLY A 101 -7.20 -6.36 11.91
N LYS A 102 -8.17 -5.68 12.52
CA LYS A 102 -9.53 -5.55 12.01
C LYS A 102 -9.55 -4.56 10.85
N GLY A 103 -9.15 -5.01 9.66
CA GLY A 103 -9.28 -4.19 8.44
C GLY A 103 -10.76 -3.95 8.15
N ILE A 104 -11.12 -2.70 7.91
CA ILE A 104 -12.47 -2.30 7.53
C ILE A 104 -12.46 -2.05 6.02
N ILE A 105 -13.22 -2.84 5.27
CA ILE A 105 -13.53 -2.56 3.86
C ILE A 105 -14.93 -1.98 3.84
N PHE A 106 -15.07 -0.73 3.42
CA PHE A 106 -16.33 0.00 3.43
C PHE A 106 -17.23 -0.27 2.22
N HIS A 107 -16.68 -0.81 1.13
CA HIS A 107 -17.43 -1.30 -0.03
C HIS A 107 -16.99 -2.69 -0.42
N ASN A 108 -17.89 -3.46 -1.06
CA ASN A 108 -17.47 -4.74 -1.64
C ASN A 108 -16.47 -4.43 -2.77
N PRO A 109 -15.16 -4.69 -2.57
CA PRO A 109 -14.17 -4.43 -3.61
C PRO A 109 -14.54 -5.16 -4.91
N LEU A 110 -15.25 -6.30 -4.81
CA LEU A 110 -15.67 -7.12 -5.93
C LEU A 110 -16.66 -6.38 -6.86
N ASP A 111 -17.54 -5.51 -6.31
CA ASP A 111 -18.54 -4.80 -7.12
C ASP A 111 -17.90 -3.65 -7.93
N VAL A 112 -16.85 -3.02 -7.38
CA VAL A 112 -16.07 -1.99 -8.08
C VAL A 112 -15.14 -2.62 -9.12
N MET A 113 -14.58 -3.78 -8.80
CA MET A 113 -13.61 -4.49 -9.64
C MET A 113 -14.19 -5.11 -10.90
N GLN A 114 -15.46 -5.54 -10.88
CA GLN A 114 -16.11 -6.15 -12.07
C GLN A 114 -16.29 -5.20 -13.25
N ARG A 115 -16.02 -3.89 -13.05
CA ARG A 115 -16.24 -2.84 -14.07
C ARG A 115 -14.95 -2.19 -14.58
N VAL A 116 -13.82 -2.39 -13.91
CA VAL A 116 -12.56 -1.76 -14.30
C VAL A 116 -11.77 -2.71 -15.18
N ARG A 117 -11.55 -2.32 -16.43
CA ARG A 117 -10.60 -2.98 -17.33
C ARG A 117 -9.52 -1.98 -17.73
N LEU A 118 -8.28 -2.28 -17.41
CA LEU A 118 -7.14 -1.42 -17.70
C LEU A 118 -6.85 -1.41 -19.21
N ALA A 119 -6.48 -0.23 -19.71
CA ALA A 119 -6.11 -0.05 -21.11
C ALA A 119 -4.82 -0.82 -21.46
N ASP A 120 -4.70 -1.21 -22.71
CA ASP A 120 -3.44 -1.67 -23.26
C ASP A 120 -2.52 -0.47 -23.56
N GLY A 121 -1.24 -0.75 -23.87
CA GLY A 121 -0.29 0.27 -24.33
C GLY A 121 0.88 0.55 -23.39
N PHE A 122 0.74 0.28 -22.08
CA PHE A 122 1.91 0.31 -21.19
C PHE A 122 2.73 -0.97 -21.39
N THR A 123 4.01 -0.82 -21.68
CA THR A 123 4.95 -1.95 -21.81
C THR A 123 6.26 -1.64 -21.12
N LEU A 124 6.94 -2.68 -20.64
CA LEU A 124 8.24 -2.56 -19.99
C LEU A 124 9.08 -3.82 -20.25
N ALA A 125 10.38 -3.64 -20.47
CA ALA A 125 11.28 -4.78 -20.64
C ALA A 125 11.38 -5.62 -19.36
N GLY A 126 11.37 -6.94 -19.51
CA GLY A 126 11.42 -7.87 -18.37
C GLY A 126 12.59 -7.60 -17.41
N GLU A 127 13.74 -7.24 -17.92
CA GLU A 127 14.94 -6.91 -17.12
C GLU A 127 14.77 -5.67 -16.23
N GLN A 128 13.96 -4.70 -16.67
CA GLN A 128 13.72 -3.48 -15.90
C GLN A 128 13.00 -3.80 -14.58
N PHE A 129 12.10 -4.80 -14.56
CA PHE A 129 11.44 -5.23 -13.31
C PHE A 129 12.45 -5.77 -12.29
N PHE A 130 13.48 -6.50 -12.71
CA PHE A 130 14.52 -6.97 -11.79
C PHE A 130 15.34 -5.81 -11.22
N GLY A 131 15.69 -4.82 -12.06
CA GLY A 131 16.39 -3.62 -11.64
C GLY A 131 15.59 -2.78 -10.64
N MET A 132 14.30 -2.56 -10.92
CA MET A 132 13.38 -1.86 -10.04
C MET A 132 13.23 -2.59 -8.70
N MET A 133 12.97 -3.90 -8.72
CA MET A 133 12.78 -4.70 -7.51
C MET A 133 14.06 -4.76 -6.66
N LYS A 134 15.23 -4.88 -7.28
CA LYS A 134 16.51 -4.85 -6.56
C LYS A 134 16.70 -3.54 -5.80
N LYS A 135 16.48 -2.40 -6.44
CA LYS A 135 16.53 -1.08 -5.79
C LYS A 135 15.49 -0.99 -4.68
N PHE A 136 14.25 -1.39 -4.97
CA PHE A 136 13.13 -1.34 -4.03
C PHE A 136 13.43 -2.10 -2.73
N ILE A 137 13.90 -3.36 -2.80
CA ILE A 137 14.18 -4.20 -1.62
C ILE A 137 15.31 -3.59 -0.76
N THR A 138 16.26 -2.89 -1.37
CA THR A 138 17.39 -2.29 -0.66
C THR A 138 17.13 -0.86 -0.18
N SER A 139 16.00 -0.25 -0.54
CA SER A 139 15.70 1.16 -0.21
C SER A 139 15.23 1.38 1.22
N SER A 140 14.65 0.36 1.88
CA SER A 140 14.15 0.52 3.24
C SER A 140 15.28 0.44 4.27
N GLU A 141 15.62 1.56 4.86
CA GLU A 141 16.53 1.61 6.00
C GLU A 141 15.86 1.02 7.24
N GLU A 142 14.58 1.34 7.47
CA GLU A 142 13.84 0.83 8.61
C GLU A 142 13.72 -0.70 8.58
N PHE A 143 13.42 -1.30 7.40
CA PHE A 143 13.43 -2.76 7.25
C PHE A 143 14.80 -3.37 7.52
N ARG A 144 15.87 -2.74 7.04
CA ARG A 144 17.24 -3.21 7.24
C ARG A 144 17.64 -3.23 8.72
N LEU A 145 17.16 -2.25 9.50
CA LEU A 145 17.47 -2.11 10.93
C LEU A 145 16.57 -2.96 11.81
N THR A 146 15.29 -3.04 11.50
CA THR A 146 14.27 -3.63 12.38
C THR A 146 13.66 -4.92 11.85
N GLY A 147 13.59 -5.11 10.52
CA GLY A 147 12.82 -6.18 9.90
C GLY A 147 11.30 -6.05 10.09
N GLY A 148 10.82 -4.95 10.72
CA GLY A 148 9.46 -4.79 11.23
C GLY A 148 8.48 -4.09 10.29
N VAL A 149 8.90 -3.70 9.08
CA VAL A 149 8.04 -2.94 8.14
C VAL A 149 7.88 -3.64 6.80
N HIS A 150 6.83 -3.26 6.11
CA HIS A 150 6.60 -3.51 4.69
C HIS A 150 6.87 -2.24 3.89
N SER A 151 7.24 -2.41 2.62
CA SER A 151 7.48 -1.31 1.70
C SER A 151 6.52 -1.35 0.53
N ALA A 152 6.20 -0.17 -0.02
CA ALA A 152 5.55 0.00 -1.31
C ALA A 152 6.23 1.12 -2.10
N ALA A 153 6.22 1.01 -3.44
CA ALA A 153 6.71 2.07 -4.30
C ALA A 153 5.84 2.24 -5.55
N LEU A 154 5.80 3.47 -6.06
CA LEU A 154 5.29 3.81 -7.38
C LEU A 154 6.46 4.33 -8.20
N ILE A 155 6.68 3.74 -9.38
CA ILE A 155 7.82 4.04 -10.24
C ILE A 155 7.33 4.37 -11.64
N GLY A 156 7.69 5.54 -12.14
CA GLY A 156 7.40 6.02 -13.49
C GLY A 156 8.36 7.12 -13.90
N ASP A 157 8.07 7.80 -15.02
CA ASP A 157 8.93 8.85 -15.57
C ASP A 157 9.13 10.04 -14.63
N ALA A 158 8.13 10.33 -13.79
CA ALA A 158 8.20 11.38 -12.77
C ALA A 158 9.13 11.04 -11.58
N GLY A 159 9.69 9.83 -11.56
CA GLY A 159 10.58 9.35 -10.51
C GLY A 159 9.97 8.21 -9.67
N THR A 160 10.48 8.08 -8.45
CA THR A 160 10.06 7.02 -7.51
C THR A 160 9.44 7.64 -6.26
N ILE A 161 8.25 7.19 -5.90
CA ILE A 161 7.65 7.38 -4.58
C ILE A 161 7.88 6.08 -3.83
N PHE A 162 8.56 6.13 -2.68
CA PHE A 162 8.85 4.97 -1.84
C PHE A 162 8.33 5.22 -0.43
N LYS A 163 7.65 4.24 0.16
CA LYS A 163 7.07 4.31 1.51
C LYS A 163 7.20 3.00 2.26
N ASP A 164 7.45 3.14 3.57
CA ASP A 164 7.44 2.06 4.53
C ASP A 164 6.29 2.20 5.53
N ASP A 165 5.79 1.08 6.01
CA ASP A 165 4.84 0.99 7.12
C ASP A 165 4.84 -0.42 7.73
N LEU A 166 4.35 -0.56 8.97
CA LEU A 166 4.08 -1.86 9.61
C LEU A 166 3.19 -2.75 8.73
N GLY A 167 2.17 -2.13 8.12
CA GLY A 167 1.20 -2.79 7.26
C GLY A 167 1.47 -2.57 5.78
N ARG A 168 1.53 -3.66 4.99
CA ARG A 168 1.68 -3.54 3.53
C ARG A 168 0.58 -2.72 2.87
N HIS A 169 -0.65 -2.70 3.42
CA HIS A 169 -1.74 -1.87 2.93
C HIS A 169 -1.48 -0.39 3.20
N ASN A 170 -1.00 -0.07 4.39
CA ASN A 170 -0.66 1.29 4.77
C ASN A 170 0.53 1.82 3.96
N ALA A 171 1.57 1.01 3.75
CA ALA A 171 2.71 1.40 2.90
C ALA A 171 2.24 1.77 1.48
N LEU A 172 1.31 0.98 0.91
CA LEU A 172 0.71 1.27 -0.39
C LEU A 172 -0.15 2.54 -0.35
N ASP A 173 -0.99 2.71 0.69
CA ASP A 173 -1.80 3.91 0.86
C ASP A 173 -0.93 5.16 1.00
N LYS A 174 0.17 5.10 1.77
CA LYS A 174 1.14 6.20 1.85
C LYS A 174 1.71 6.58 0.48
N ALA A 175 2.08 5.58 -0.33
CA ALA A 175 2.63 5.83 -1.67
C ALA A 175 1.56 6.42 -2.62
N ILE A 176 0.34 5.90 -2.61
CA ILE A 176 -0.78 6.42 -3.40
C ILE A 176 -1.14 7.83 -2.94
N GLY A 177 -1.23 8.08 -1.63
CA GLY A 177 -1.54 9.38 -1.07
C GLY A 177 -0.54 10.47 -1.48
N GLU A 178 0.77 10.17 -1.48
CA GLU A 178 1.78 11.08 -2.00
C GLU A 178 1.62 11.29 -3.51
N GLY A 179 1.34 10.21 -4.27
CA GLY A 179 1.09 10.28 -5.70
C GLY A 179 -0.08 11.18 -6.06
N LEU A 180 -1.19 11.09 -5.32
CA LEU A 180 -2.36 11.96 -5.48
C LEU A 180 -2.03 13.44 -5.22
N GLN A 181 -1.29 13.72 -4.13
CA GLN A 181 -0.88 15.10 -3.81
C GLN A 181 0.08 15.67 -4.84
N LYS A 182 0.97 14.85 -5.40
CA LYS A 182 1.87 15.22 -6.50
C LYS A 182 1.20 15.22 -7.87
N LYS A 183 -0.05 14.78 -7.97
CA LYS A 183 -0.82 14.68 -9.22
C LYS A 183 -0.10 13.87 -10.30
N ILE A 184 0.54 12.76 -9.91
CA ILE A 184 1.19 11.88 -10.88
C ILE A 184 0.16 11.16 -11.75
N ASP A 185 0.53 10.82 -12.97
CA ASP A 185 -0.27 9.93 -13.82
C ASP A 185 -0.07 8.48 -13.36
N PHE A 186 -1.05 7.92 -12.69
CA PHE A 186 -1.00 6.54 -12.21
C PHE A 186 -1.01 5.51 -13.33
N SER A 187 -1.58 5.83 -14.50
CA SER A 187 -1.61 4.90 -15.64
C SER A 187 -0.22 4.65 -16.25
N ALA A 188 0.73 5.52 -15.96
CA ALA A 188 2.13 5.42 -16.35
C ALA A 188 3.06 4.88 -15.24
N GLN A 189 2.50 4.29 -14.16
CA GLN A 189 3.29 3.80 -13.04
C GLN A 189 3.36 2.27 -12.99
N VAL A 190 4.46 1.79 -12.42
CA VAL A 190 4.60 0.42 -11.89
C VAL A 190 4.50 0.49 -10.37
N ALA A 191 3.59 -0.28 -9.78
CA ALA A 191 3.51 -0.43 -8.33
C ALA A 191 4.35 -1.62 -7.86
N LEU A 192 5.18 -1.42 -6.83
CA LEU A 192 5.95 -2.47 -6.17
C LEU A 192 5.48 -2.63 -4.72
N THR A 193 5.48 -3.87 -4.22
CA THR A 193 5.23 -4.17 -2.81
C THR A 193 6.13 -5.30 -2.30
N SER A 194 6.53 -5.23 -1.04
CA SER A 194 7.32 -6.29 -0.39
C SER A 194 6.47 -7.44 0.13
N GLY A 195 5.17 -7.20 0.31
CA GLY A 195 4.26 -8.15 0.95
C GLY A 195 3.49 -9.05 -0.02
N ARG A 196 2.77 -10.01 0.56
CA ARG A 196 1.80 -10.84 -0.19
C ARG A 196 0.74 -9.96 -0.85
N VAL A 197 0.40 -10.27 -2.12
CA VAL A 197 -0.66 -9.57 -2.86
C VAL A 197 -2.00 -10.23 -2.59
N SER A 198 -2.86 -9.56 -1.82
CA SER A 198 -4.26 -9.95 -1.60
C SER A 198 -5.20 -9.28 -2.62
N SER A 199 -6.47 -9.72 -2.64
CA SER A 199 -7.52 -9.06 -3.43
C SER A 199 -7.67 -7.57 -3.11
N GLU A 200 -7.48 -7.18 -1.84
CA GLU A 200 -7.52 -5.78 -1.41
C GLU A 200 -6.38 -4.94 -2.01
N ILE A 201 -5.16 -5.49 -2.04
CA ILE A 201 -4.02 -4.80 -2.69
C ILE A 201 -4.32 -4.59 -4.17
N VAL A 202 -4.84 -5.61 -4.86
CA VAL A 202 -5.26 -5.50 -6.27
C VAL A 202 -6.35 -4.44 -6.43
N ALA A 203 -7.34 -4.40 -5.53
CA ALA A 203 -8.41 -3.40 -5.57
C ALA A 203 -7.88 -1.97 -5.49
N LYS A 204 -6.96 -1.71 -4.56
CA LYS A 204 -6.33 -0.39 -4.40
C LYS A 204 -5.59 0.03 -5.66
N ILE A 205 -4.84 -0.88 -6.28
CA ILE A 205 -4.11 -0.66 -7.53
C ILE A 205 -5.05 -0.39 -8.71
N LEU A 206 -6.13 -1.17 -8.83
CA LEU A 206 -7.13 -0.98 -9.88
C LEU A 206 -7.88 0.36 -9.75
N ARG A 207 -8.17 0.80 -8.51
CA ARG A 207 -8.78 2.11 -8.29
C ARG A 207 -7.88 3.25 -8.78
N CYS A 208 -6.57 3.09 -8.69
CA CYS A 208 -5.59 4.03 -9.24
C CYS A 208 -5.38 3.85 -10.76
N GLN A 209 -5.95 2.83 -11.39
CA GLN A 209 -5.71 2.46 -12.79
C GLN A 209 -4.24 2.16 -13.11
N ILE A 210 -3.47 1.70 -12.13
CA ILE A 210 -2.06 1.32 -12.33
C ILE A 210 -2.00 0.00 -13.09
N PRO A 211 -1.31 -0.05 -14.25
CA PRO A 211 -1.36 -1.22 -15.13
C PRO A 211 -0.55 -2.42 -14.64
N VAL A 212 0.46 -2.19 -13.79
CA VAL A 212 1.41 -3.23 -13.37
C VAL A 212 1.60 -3.21 -11.86
N LEU A 213 1.44 -4.38 -11.25
CA LEU A 213 1.78 -4.63 -9.85
C LEU A 213 2.80 -5.75 -9.76
N ALA A 214 3.96 -5.48 -9.16
CA ALA A 214 4.99 -6.48 -8.92
C ALA A 214 5.29 -6.62 -7.41
N SER A 215 5.49 -7.87 -6.97
CA SER A 215 5.80 -8.19 -5.58
C SER A 215 6.96 -9.17 -5.45
N SER A 216 7.75 -9.03 -4.39
CA SER A 216 8.68 -10.07 -3.94
C SER A 216 7.98 -11.27 -3.29
N GLY A 217 6.72 -11.10 -2.88
CA GLY A 217 5.85 -12.12 -2.28
C GLY A 217 4.93 -12.83 -3.27
N ALA A 218 4.04 -13.66 -2.72
CA ALA A 218 3.05 -14.43 -3.48
C ALA A 218 1.71 -13.69 -3.61
N PRO A 219 0.98 -13.82 -4.72
CA PRO A 219 -0.42 -13.43 -4.80
C PRO A 219 -1.34 -14.51 -4.22
N THR A 220 -2.53 -14.10 -3.80
CA THR A 220 -3.63 -15.03 -3.49
C THR A 220 -4.36 -15.42 -4.76
N ASN A 221 -5.11 -16.54 -4.70
CA ASN A 221 -5.93 -16.99 -5.84
C ASN A 221 -6.95 -15.92 -6.30
N GLN A 222 -7.57 -15.23 -5.35
CA GLN A 222 -8.52 -14.17 -5.65
C GLN A 222 -7.84 -12.96 -6.32
N ALA A 223 -6.65 -12.59 -5.85
CA ALA A 223 -5.86 -11.53 -6.49
C ALA A 223 -5.56 -11.84 -7.96
N VAL A 224 -5.20 -13.10 -8.27
CA VAL A 224 -4.93 -13.53 -9.65
C VAL A 224 -6.18 -13.46 -10.53
N LYS A 225 -7.34 -13.93 -10.02
CA LYS A 225 -8.61 -13.89 -10.77
C LYS A 225 -8.98 -12.45 -11.14
N ILE A 226 -8.96 -11.54 -10.16
CA ILE A 226 -9.29 -10.14 -10.36
C ILE A 226 -8.32 -9.47 -11.34
N ALA A 227 -7.00 -9.70 -11.18
CA ALA A 227 -6.00 -9.13 -12.07
C ALA A 227 -6.20 -9.57 -13.54
N ARG A 228 -6.59 -10.83 -13.78
CA ARG A 228 -6.91 -11.35 -15.12
C ARG A 228 -8.14 -10.68 -15.72
N GLU A 229 -9.22 -10.59 -14.95
CA GLU A 229 -10.47 -9.96 -15.38
C GLU A 229 -10.28 -8.46 -15.70
N ALA A 230 -9.46 -7.79 -14.89
CA ALA A 230 -9.17 -6.36 -15.03
C ALA A 230 -8.08 -6.04 -16.08
N ASN A 231 -7.51 -7.03 -16.77
CA ASN A 231 -6.40 -6.83 -17.70
C ASN A 231 -5.18 -6.16 -17.02
N MET A 232 -4.90 -6.49 -15.75
CA MET A 232 -3.75 -5.99 -15.00
C MET A 232 -2.57 -6.95 -15.11
N THR A 233 -1.36 -6.43 -15.24
CA THR A 233 -0.14 -7.25 -15.13
C THR A 233 0.17 -7.47 -13.65
N LEU A 234 0.18 -8.76 -13.25
CA LEU A 234 0.48 -9.17 -11.88
C LEU A 234 1.71 -10.06 -11.86
N LEU A 235 2.78 -9.56 -11.23
CA LEU A 235 4.05 -10.25 -11.05
C LEU A 235 4.23 -10.61 -9.57
N GLY A 236 4.65 -11.86 -9.32
CA GLY A 236 4.99 -12.32 -7.98
C GLY A 236 6.35 -13.00 -7.95
N PHE A 237 6.90 -13.15 -6.73
CA PHE A 237 8.22 -13.74 -6.49
C PHE A 237 9.34 -13.07 -7.30
N VAL A 238 9.22 -11.75 -7.53
CA VAL A 238 10.23 -10.99 -8.28
C VAL A 238 11.48 -10.85 -7.43
N ARG A 239 12.54 -11.58 -7.77
CA ARG A 239 13.84 -11.55 -7.06
C ARG A 239 14.96 -12.14 -7.91
N GLY A 240 16.15 -11.56 -7.77
CA GLY A 240 17.30 -11.93 -8.61
C GLY A 240 16.96 -11.68 -10.09
N GLN A 241 16.96 -12.74 -10.89
CA GLN A 241 16.56 -12.73 -12.30
C GLN A 241 15.34 -13.65 -12.56
N ARG A 242 14.45 -13.78 -11.58
CA ARG A 242 13.27 -14.61 -11.65
C ARG A 242 12.02 -13.84 -11.25
N MET A 243 10.95 -14.03 -12.01
CA MET A 243 9.59 -13.57 -11.66
C MET A 243 8.57 -14.58 -12.19
N ASN A 244 7.41 -14.64 -11.52
CA ASN A 244 6.25 -15.37 -12.01
C ASN A 244 5.22 -14.36 -12.53
N VAL A 245 4.77 -14.57 -13.77
CA VAL A 245 3.71 -13.75 -14.39
C VAL A 245 2.39 -14.47 -14.18
N TYR A 246 1.47 -13.88 -13.43
CA TYR A 246 0.16 -14.46 -13.12
C TYR A 246 -0.95 -13.95 -14.05
N SER A 247 -0.77 -12.76 -14.60
CA SER A 247 -1.65 -12.13 -15.60
C SER A 247 -0.91 -11.04 -16.35
N GLY A 248 -1.42 -10.67 -17.52
CA GLY A 248 -1.01 -9.48 -18.27
C GLY A 248 0.40 -9.57 -18.86
N GLU A 249 0.83 -10.74 -19.35
CA GLU A 249 2.16 -10.98 -19.94
C GLU A 249 2.45 -10.09 -21.16
N GLN A 250 1.42 -9.61 -21.86
CA GLN A 250 1.57 -8.74 -23.04
C GLN A 250 2.26 -7.40 -22.75
N ARG A 251 2.35 -6.97 -21.47
CA ARG A 251 3.06 -5.76 -21.08
C ARG A 251 4.54 -5.99 -20.78
N ILE A 252 5.02 -7.22 -20.87
CA ILE A 252 6.42 -7.58 -20.64
C ILE A 252 7.05 -7.89 -21.98
N VAL A 253 7.96 -7.01 -22.43
CA VAL A 253 8.63 -7.08 -23.72
C VAL A 253 10.12 -7.35 -23.59
#